data_627526f14d03ba7435c9e1cb7aaf9f7b
#
_entry.id   627526f14d03ba7435c9e1cb7aaf9f7b
#
_cell.length_a   1.000
_cell.length_b   1.000
_cell.length_c   1.000
_cell.angle_alpha   90.00
_cell.angle_beta   90.00
_cell.angle_gamma   90.00
#
_symmetry.space_group_name_H-M   'P 1'
#
loop_
_entity.id
_entity.type
_entity.pdbx_description
1 polymer ?
#
loop_
_entity_poly.entity_id
_entity_poly.type
_entity_poly.pdbx_seq_one_letter_code
_entity_poly.pdbx_strand_id
1 'polypeptide(L)'
;MRVIAKKILRDFWKLHADSEDQLKTWYKEASKASWSNPTDIKEEYAKASILKAGRIVFNICGNKYRLVVDINYLRQWVFIRFIGTHSEYDKIDANTI
;
A
#
# COMPACT_ATOMS: atom_id res chain seq x y z
N MET A 1 3.79 1.63 -12.41
CA MET A 1 4.68 2.37 -11.50
C MET A 1 5.79 1.47 -10.97
N ARG A 2 6.89 2.03 -10.54
CA ARG A 2 7.97 1.28 -9.87
C ARG A 2 7.70 1.20 -8.38
N VAL A 3 7.56 -0.01 -7.85
CA VAL A 3 7.30 -0.23 -6.43
C VAL A 3 8.62 -0.46 -5.68
N ILE A 4 8.85 0.33 -4.64
CA ILE A 4 10.05 0.30 -3.80
C ILE A 4 9.62 0.16 -2.33
N ALA A 5 9.91 -0.90 -1.62
CA ALA A 5 10.67 -2.06 -2.01
C ALA A 5 9.83 -3.33 -1.80
N LYS A 6 9.81 -4.20 -2.80
CA LYS A 6 9.04 -5.46 -2.75
C LYS A 6 9.43 -6.35 -1.57
N LYS A 7 10.69 -6.29 -1.14
CA LYS A 7 11.19 -7.10 -0.02
C LYS A 7 10.34 -6.91 1.25
N ILE A 8 9.85 -5.69 1.51
CA ILE A 8 9.01 -5.40 2.68
C ILE A 8 7.73 -6.22 2.64
N LEU A 9 7.09 -6.32 1.47
CA LEU A 9 5.88 -7.12 1.28
C LEU A 9 6.19 -8.60 1.44
N ARG A 10 7.26 -9.07 0.82
CA ARG A 10 7.67 -10.48 0.85
C ARG A 10 8.00 -10.93 2.27
N ASP A 11 8.72 -10.13 3.04
CA ASP A 11 9.04 -10.44 4.43
C ASP A 11 7.76 -10.52 5.27
N PHE A 12 6.79 -9.65 5.00
CA PHE A 12 5.53 -9.67 5.70
C PHE A 12 4.71 -10.93 5.41
N TRP A 13 4.56 -11.31 4.15
CA TRP A 13 3.73 -12.47 3.82
C TRP A 13 4.36 -13.80 4.24
N LYS A 14 5.66 -13.84 4.50
CA LYS A 14 6.30 -15.02 5.09
C LYS A 14 5.85 -15.25 6.54
N LEU A 15 5.55 -14.17 7.26
CA LEU A 15 5.03 -14.22 8.62
C LEU A 15 3.51 -14.29 8.68
N HIS A 16 2.85 -13.75 7.67
CA HIS A 16 1.39 -13.67 7.56
C HIS A 16 0.96 -14.26 6.22
N ALA A 17 0.98 -15.60 6.14
CA ALA A 17 0.79 -16.32 4.88
C ALA A 17 -0.53 -16.03 4.18
N ASP A 18 -1.58 -15.69 4.93
CA ASP A 18 -2.90 -15.35 4.37
C ASP A 18 -2.88 -14.02 3.59
N SER A 19 -1.85 -13.20 3.74
CA SER A 19 -1.72 -11.94 3.00
C SER A 19 -1.01 -12.11 1.66
N GLU A 20 -0.37 -13.25 1.42
CA GLU A 20 0.52 -13.42 0.27
C GLU A 20 -0.16 -13.16 -1.06
N ASP A 21 -1.28 -13.83 -1.33
CA ASP A 21 -1.95 -13.74 -2.61
C ASP A 21 -2.42 -12.32 -2.91
N GLN A 22 -3.00 -11.64 -1.94
CA GLN A 22 -3.49 -10.28 -2.14
C GLN A 22 -2.35 -9.28 -2.28
N LEU A 23 -1.27 -9.42 -1.53
CA LEU A 23 -0.10 -8.56 -1.67
C LEU A 23 0.60 -8.75 -3.00
N LYS A 24 0.69 -9.98 -3.49
CA LYS A 24 1.22 -10.25 -4.84
C LYS A 24 0.35 -9.61 -5.92
N THR A 25 -0.97 -9.72 -5.79
CA THR A 25 -1.92 -9.10 -6.72
C THR A 25 -1.78 -7.58 -6.70
N TRP A 26 -1.74 -6.99 -5.50
CA TRP A 26 -1.54 -5.54 -5.35
C TRP A 26 -0.23 -5.09 -6.00
N TYR A 27 0.86 -5.81 -5.74
CA TYR A 27 2.17 -5.50 -6.33
C TYR A 27 2.12 -5.52 -7.86
N LYS A 28 1.48 -6.54 -8.42
CA LYS A 28 1.33 -6.67 -9.87
C LYS A 28 0.52 -5.52 -10.45
N GLU A 29 -0.60 -5.19 -9.83
CA GLU A 29 -1.46 -4.10 -10.27
C GLU A 29 -0.75 -2.75 -10.17
N ALA A 30 -0.10 -2.46 -9.04
CA ALA A 30 0.65 -1.22 -8.84
C ALA A 30 1.81 -1.08 -9.83
N SER A 31 2.51 -2.18 -10.11
CA SER A 31 3.62 -2.18 -11.07
C SER A 31 3.18 -1.84 -12.48
N LYS A 32 1.96 -2.22 -12.87
CA LYS A 32 1.38 -1.93 -14.18
C LYS A 32 0.62 -0.62 -14.25
N ALA A 33 0.33 -0.02 -13.10
CA ALA A 33 -0.46 1.19 -13.03
C ALA A 33 0.29 2.41 -13.57
N SER A 34 -0.49 3.41 -14.01
CA SER A 34 0.01 4.70 -14.47
C SER A 34 -0.77 5.81 -13.76
N TRP A 35 -0.90 5.70 -12.45
CA TRP A 35 -1.64 6.67 -11.64
C TRP A 35 -1.04 8.07 -11.77
N SER A 36 -1.89 9.05 -12.04
CA SER A 36 -1.50 10.46 -12.17
C SER A 36 -1.88 11.28 -10.94
N ASN A 37 -2.83 10.78 -10.15
CA ASN A 37 -3.36 11.47 -8.98
C ASN A 37 -4.07 10.46 -8.06
N PRO A 38 -4.43 10.87 -6.82
CA PRO A 38 -5.12 9.97 -5.90
C PRO A 38 -6.47 9.46 -6.38
N THR A 39 -7.17 10.21 -7.23
CA THR A 39 -8.47 9.78 -7.79
C THR A 39 -8.32 8.51 -8.61
N ASP A 40 -7.25 8.41 -9.40
CA ASP A 40 -6.99 7.20 -10.20
C ASP A 40 -6.88 5.96 -9.30
N ILE A 41 -6.27 6.12 -8.13
CA ILE A 41 -6.13 5.03 -7.16
C ILE A 41 -7.49 4.66 -6.58
N LYS A 42 -8.31 5.65 -6.22
CA LYS A 42 -9.64 5.41 -5.67
C LYS A 42 -10.58 4.72 -6.64
N GLU A 43 -10.39 4.92 -7.93
CA GLU A 43 -11.18 4.23 -8.95
C GLU A 43 -10.90 2.73 -8.98
N GLU A 44 -9.65 2.32 -8.74
CA GLU A 44 -9.29 0.90 -8.64
C GLU A 44 -9.52 0.32 -7.25
N TYR A 45 -9.26 1.11 -6.22
CA TYR A 45 -9.32 0.70 -4.82
C TYR A 45 -10.24 1.64 -4.04
N ALA A 46 -11.54 1.41 -4.18
CA ALA A 46 -12.56 2.29 -3.59
C ALA A 46 -12.42 2.48 -2.08
N LYS A 47 -11.89 1.47 -1.39
CA LYS A 47 -11.71 1.50 0.06
C LYS A 47 -10.35 2.05 0.51
N ALA A 48 -9.48 2.44 -0.42
CA ALA A 48 -8.21 3.06 -0.06
C ALA A 48 -8.46 4.43 0.57
N SER A 49 -7.64 4.77 1.56
CA SER A 49 -7.72 6.06 2.24
C SER A 49 -6.61 6.98 1.75
N ILE A 50 -6.97 8.23 1.44
CA ILE A 50 -6.00 9.26 1.06
C ILE A 50 -5.77 10.13 2.30
N LEU A 51 -4.53 10.14 2.80
CA LEU A 51 -4.17 10.89 4.01
C LEU A 51 -3.77 12.32 3.68
N LYS A 52 -3.76 13.20 4.70
CA LYS A 52 -3.44 14.63 4.56
C LYS A 52 -2.09 14.87 3.88
N ALA A 53 -1.08 14.06 4.20
CA ALA A 53 0.26 14.20 3.65
C ALA A 53 0.40 13.57 2.25
N GLY A 54 -0.70 13.10 1.66
CA GLY A 54 -0.71 12.47 0.34
C GLY A 54 -0.42 10.98 0.35
N ARG A 55 -0.19 10.38 1.50
CA ARG A 55 0.00 8.93 1.60
C ARG A 55 -1.30 8.20 1.38
N ILE A 56 -1.19 6.98 0.86
CA ILE A 56 -2.34 6.13 0.56
C ILE A 56 -2.27 4.92 1.48
N VAL A 57 -3.42 4.55 2.04
CA VAL A 57 -3.56 3.35 2.87
C VAL A 57 -4.47 2.36 2.16
N PHE A 58 -3.95 1.18 1.88
CA PHE A 58 -4.72 0.08 1.29
C PHE A 58 -5.10 -0.92 2.37
N ASN A 59 -6.34 -1.39 2.33
CA ASN A 59 -6.81 -2.48 3.16
C ASN A 59 -6.44 -3.80 2.49
N ILE A 60 -5.78 -4.68 3.23
CA ILE A 60 -5.37 -6.00 2.74
C ILE A 60 -6.09 -7.05 3.58
N CYS A 61 -6.66 -8.07 2.94
CA CYS A 61 -7.47 -9.09 3.59
C CYS A 61 -8.62 -8.46 4.40
N GLY A 62 -9.43 -7.65 3.72
CA GLY A 62 -10.49 -6.88 4.36
C GLY A 62 -9.91 -5.82 5.27
N ASN A 63 -10.15 -5.94 6.57
CA ASN A 63 -9.62 -5.01 7.57
C ASN A 63 -8.42 -5.55 8.35
N LYS A 64 -7.92 -6.73 7.98
CA LYS A 64 -6.91 -7.42 8.78
C LYS A 64 -5.56 -6.76 8.75
N TYR A 65 -5.13 -6.30 7.57
CA TYR A 65 -3.83 -5.66 7.37
C TYR A 65 -3.96 -4.30 6.72
N ARG A 66 -2.95 -3.44 6.95
CA ARG A 66 -2.87 -2.10 6.36
C ARG A 66 -1.54 -1.94 5.65
N LEU A 67 -1.60 -1.48 4.41
CA LEU A 67 -0.43 -1.15 3.59
C LEU A 67 -0.40 0.35 3.37
N VAL A 68 0.65 1.02 3.84
CA VAL A 68 0.82 2.46 3.69
C VAL A 68 1.91 2.73 2.66
N VAL A 69 1.59 3.54 1.67
CA VAL A 69 2.54 3.91 0.62
C VAL A 69 2.61 5.43 0.45
N ASP A 70 3.74 5.88 -0.05
CA ASP A 70 3.94 7.25 -0.49
C ASP A 70 4.18 7.21 -2.00
N ILE A 71 3.58 8.12 -2.76
CA ILE A 71 3.63 8.05 -4.21
C ILE A 71 4.21 9.33 -4.78
N ASN A 72 5.20 9.18 -5.67
CA ASN A 72 5.68 10.24 -6.51
C ASN A 72 5.03 10.06 -7.90
N TYR A 73 3.99 10.82 -8.16
CA TYR A 73 3.23 10.69 -9.40
C TYR A 73 4.03 11.11 -10.63
N LEU A 74 4.86 12.13 -10.49
CA LEU A 74 5.68 12.61 -11.61
C LEU A 74 6.68 11.55 -12.07
N ARG A 75 7.35 10.90 -11.12
CA ARG A 75 8.36 9.88 -11.41
C ARG A 75 7.78 8.47 -11.52
N GLN A 76 6.50 8.31 -11.22
CA GLN A 76 5.82 7.01 -11.24
C GLN A 76 6.45 6.02 -10.26
N TRP A 77 6.75 6.48 -9.05
CA TRP A 77 7.31 5.66 -7.96
C TRP A 77 6.30 5.47 -6.85
N VAL A 78 6.24 4.25 -6.29
CA VAL A 78 5.46 3.90 -5.11
C VAL A 78 6.44 3.44 -4.03
N PHE A 79 6.51 4.17 -2.93
CA PHE A 79 7.36 3.82 -1.80
C PHE A 79 6.52 3.16 -0.72
N ILE A 80 6.85 1.91 -0.37
CA ILE A 80 6.19 1.21 0.72
C ILE A 80 6.74 1.76 2.03
N ARG A 81 5.86 2.31 2.86
CA ARG A 81 6.23 2.90 4.15
C ARG A 81 5.94 1.99 5.32
N PHE A 82 4.88 1.17 5.21
CA PHE A 82 4.46 0.30 6.30
C PHE A 82 3.56 -0.79 5.77
N ILE A 83 3.69 -1.98 6.32
CA ILE A 83 2.73 -3.06 6.21
C ILE A 83 2.63 -3.73 7.59
N GLY A 84 1.41 -3.91 8.09
CA GLY A 84 1.21 -4.49 9.40
C GLY A 84 -0.24 -4.85 9.64
N THR A 85 -0.50 -5.41 10.82
CA THR A 85 -1.85 -5.70 11.27
C THR A 85 -2.60 -4.40 11.55
N HIS A 86 -3.94 -4.48 11.61
CA HIS A 86 -4.75 -3.33 12.01
C HIS A 86 -4.31 -2.78 13.36
N SER A 87 -4.01 -3.66 14.30
CA SER A 87 -3.56 -3.28 15.64
C SER A 87 -2.22 -2.52 15.62
N GLU A 88 -1.28 -2.98 14.80
CA GLU A 88 0.01 -2.30 14.61
C GLU A 88 -0.18 -0.95 13.92
N TYR A 89 -1.07 -0.88 12.94
CA TYR A 89 -1.39 0.37 12.25
C TYR A 89 -1.95 1.42 13.21
N ASP A 90 -2.77 1.01 14.17
CA ASP A 90 -3.37 1.92 15.16
C ASP A 90 -2.33 2.56 16.09
N LYS A 91 -1.13 2.00 16.17
CA LYS A 91 -0.05 2.50 17.02
C LYS A 91 0.91 3.45 16.31
N ILE A 92 0.77 3.66 15.02
CA ILE A 92 1.64 4.54 14.24
C ILE A 92 0.86 5.75 13.72
N ASP A 93 1.58 6.80 13.34
CA ASP A 93 1.00 7.91 12.59
C ASP A 93 1.37 7.72 11.11
N ALA A 94 0.40 7.24 10.34
CA ALA A 94 0.60 6.95 8.91
C ALA A 94 0.93 8.19 8.08
N ASN A 95 0.65 9.39 8.59
CA ASN A 95 0.99 10.64 7.91
C ASN A 95 2.48 10.97 7.97
N THR A 96 3.20 10.39 8.92
CA THR A 96 4.60 10.79 9.21
C THR A 96 5.63 9.68 9.06
N ILE A 97 5.21 8.44 8.94
CA ILE A 97 6.15 7.32 8.80
C ILE A 97 6.87 7.29 7.46
#